data_4e0587dc23a9dcc0d1ca01802862e452
#
_entry.id   4e0587dc23a9dcc0d1ca01802862e452
#
_cell.length_a   1.000
_cell.length_b   1.000
_cell.length_c   1.000
_cell.angle_alpha   90.00
_cell.angle_beta   90.00
_cell.angle_gamma   90.00
#
_symmetry.space_group_name_H-M   'P 1'
#
loop_
_entity.id
_entity.type
_entity.pdbx_description
1 polymer ?
#
loop_
_entity_poly.entity_id
_entity_poly.type
_entity_poly.pdbx_seq_one_letter_code
_entity_poly.pdbx_strand_id
1 'polypeptide(L)'
;MQATINADLVKKLASKEKPFEVWDNTLKGFTVRIQPSGIKTYIVECARHKRITIGQISAISTSGARKEAAKRIAGYIQGNDPQEEKKAKKALTFEEFMNERYAPWCKLHHRRPTDTTRMLERSYPYIGNRKLAEIDAWSIERFRSTLLKTMKPVTVNKTLAVLRAALYKAIDWELLKEHPMLKVKPIRVDDATRVRYLTPDENQRLREALDARETKLRNERSHSNKWRRERGLDEHPDYGMFTGYLKPITLLALNTGMRKGELFNLKWQHVNLPGRMLTVAGETAKTKKTRYIPLNEEAMSVLQGCYEQRKESEMVFPNHDGDKLYSIYVAWMNLLEAAQIDDFRFHDCRHDFASRLVMADVDLNTVRELLGHANIKMTLRYAHLAPQKLASAVAKLNAA
;
A
#
# COMPACT_ATOMS: atom_id res chain seq x y z
N MET A 1 47.41 -20.02 33.66
CA MET A 1 48.03 -19.95 34.99
C MET A 1 46.99 -19.42 35.96
N GLN A 2 46.92 -19.98 37.17
CA GLN A 2 46.01 -19.49 38.23
C GLN A 2 46.88 -18.91 39.38
N ALA A 3 46.46 -17.75 39.90
CA ALA A 3 47.13 -17.07 41.00
C ALA A 3 46.17 -16.03 41.63
N THR A 4 46.45 -15.61 42.87
CA THR A 4 45.72 -14.48 43.47
C THR A 4 46.20 -13.16 42.83
N ILE A 5 45.37 -12.55 41.97
CA ILE A 5 45.73 -11.33 41.26
C ILE A 5 45.75 -10.15 42.24
N ASN A 6 46.96 -9.66 42.58
CA ASN A 6 47.19 -8.44 43.37
C ASN A 6 48.12 -7.49 42.63
N ALA A 7 48.28 -6.27 43.14
CA ALA A 7 49.07 -5.23 42.49
C ALA A 7 50.54 -5.66 42.28
N ASP A 8 51.10 -6.37 43.23
CA ASP A 8 52.53 -6.81 43.20
C ASP A 8 52.75 -7.92 42.15
N LEU A 9 51.83 -8.89 42.08
CA LEU A 9 51.86 -9.90 41.03
C LEU A 9 51.73 -9.24 39.63
N VAL A 10 50.79 -8.37 39.45
CA VAL A 10 50.55 -7.72 38.16
C VAL A 10 51.73 -6.88 37.69
N LYS A 11 52.48 -6.26 38.61
CA LYS A 11 53.73 -5.55 38.31
C LYS A 11 54.84 -6.52 37.87
N LYS A 12 54.98 -7.68 38.51
CA LYS A 12 55.99 -8.67 38.20
C LYS A 12 55.82 -9.51 36.96
N LEU A 13 54.57 -9.53 36.37
CA LEU A 13 54.28 -10.28 35.16
C LEU A 13 55.00 -9.65 33.95
N ALA A 14 56.00 -10.35 33.38
CA ALA A 14 56.65 -9.92 32.13
C ALA A 14 55.92 -10.41 30.91
N SER A 15 56.03 -9.69 29.78
CA SER A 15 55.51 -10.11 28.50
C SER A 15 56.23 -11.37 27.99
N LYS A 16 55.53 -12.16 27.16
CA LYS A 16 56.08 -13.35 26.49
C LYS A 16 55.81 -13.20 24.98
N GLU A 17 56.44 -14.04 24.14
CA GLU A 17 56.23 -14.04 22.68
C GLU A 17 54.76 -14.19 22.28
N LYS A 18 53.97 -14.92 23.08
CA LYS A 18 52.53 -15.11 22.85
C LYS A 18 51.73 -14.49 23.98
N PRO A 19 50.53 -13.92 23.70
CA PRO A 19 49.68 -13.41 24.73
C PRO A 19 49.26 -14.54 25.69
N PHE A 20 49.28 -14.28 27.00
CA PHE A 20 48.86 -15.24 28.01
C PHE A 20 47.96 -14.60 29.05
N GLU A 21 47.26 -15.43 29.82
CA GLU A 21 46.25 -15.01 30.81
C GLU A 21 46.58 -15.63 32.18
N VAL A 22 46.37 -14.84 33.20
CA VAL A 22 46.45 -15.26 34.61
C VAL A 22 45.03 -15.11 35.19
N TRP A 23 44.50 -16.21 35.69
CA TRP A 23 43.15 -16.30 36.25
C TRP A 23 43.20 -16.12 37.77
N ASP A 24 42.26 -15.36 38.30
CA ASP A 24 42.18 -15.08 39.73
C ASP A 24 41.62 -16.25 40.53
N ASN A 25 42.31 -16.61 41.61
CA ASN A 25 41.83 -17.65 42.52
C ASN A 25 40.71 -17.22 43.44
N THR A 26 40.55 -15.89 43.64
CA THR A 26 39.55 -15.32 44.58
C THR A 26 38.24 -15.00 43.92
N LEU A 27 38.25 -14.57 42.64
CA LEU A 27 37.04 -14.26 41.88
C LEU A 27 37.05 -15.07 40.60
N LYS A 28 36.22 -16.12 40.55
CA LYS A 28 36.07 -16.97 39.35
C LYS A 28 35.63 -16.13 38.15
N GLY A 29 36.35 -16.24 37.04
CA GLY A 29 36.08 -15.47 35.81
C GLY A 29 36.89 -14.18 35.71
N PHE A 30 37.54 -13.68 36.75
CA PHE A 30 38.44 -12.53 36.69
C PHE A 30 39.83 -12.93 36.20
N THR A 31 40.39 -12.18 35.26
CA THR A 31 41.69 -12.51 34.65
C THR A 31 42.44 -11.26 34.22
N VAL A 32 43.76 -11.37 34.17
CA VAL A 32 44.66 -10.39 33.55
C VAL A 32 45.24 -11.01 32.28
N ARG A 33 45.06 -10.35 31.16
CA ARG A 33 45.69 -10.69 29.89
C ARG A 33 46.92 -9.83 29.66
N ILE A 34 48.03 -10.48 29.35
CA ILE A 34 49.32 -9.85 29.06
C ILE A 34 49.57 -10.06 27.55
N GLN A 35 49.79 -8.96 26.83
CA GLN A 35 50.13 -9.01 25.42
C GLN A 35 51.65 -9.03 25.22
N PRO A 36 52.15 -9.49 24.05
CA PRO A 36 53.58 -9.43 23.72
C PRO A 36 54.15 -8.01 23.76
N SER A 37 53.31 -7.00 23.47
CA SER A 37 53.65 -5.58 23.59
C SER A 37 53.81 -5.06 25.02
N GLY A 38 53.64 -5.93 26.03
CA GLY A 38 53.68 -5.53 27.43
C GLY A 38 52.38 -4.93 27.99
N ILE A 39 51.38 -4.70 27.16
CA ILE A 39 50.09 -4.16 27.61
C ILE A 39 49.37 -5.24 28.43
N LYS A 40 48.96 -4.84 29.64
CA LYS A 40 48.23 -5.68 30.59
C LYS A 40 46.83 -5.16 30.77
N THR A 41 45.82 -6.05 30.63
CA THR A 41 44.42 -5.68 30.63
C THR A 41 43.60 -6.60 31.53
N TYR A 42 42.78 -6.03 32.41
CA TYR A 42 41.82 -6.78 33.21
C TYR A 42 40.61 -7.18 32.34
N ILE A 43 40.25 -8.45 32.42
CA ILE A 43 39.12 -9.04 31.72
C ILE A 43 38.27 -9.83 32.70
N VAL A 44 36.97 -9.87 32.50
CA VAL A 44 36.04 -10.75 33.22
C VAL A 44 35.31 -11.64 32.25
N GLU A 45 35.23 -12.91 32.55
CA GLU A 45 34.39 -13.90 31.86
C GLU A 45 33.15 -14.16 32.72
N CYS A 46 32.02 -13.59 32.35
CA CYS A 46 30.75 -13.69 33.07
C CYS A 46 30.07 -15.06 32.81
N ALA A 47 30.28 -15.65 31.62
CA ALA A 47 29.86 -17.01 31.23
C ALA A 47 30.77 -17.54 30.14
N ARG A 48 30.67 -18.83 29.81
CA ARG A 48 31.48 -19.49 28.77
C ARG A 48 31.45 -18.67 27.47
N HIS A 49 32.63 -18.24 27.01
CA HIS A 49 32.84 -17.38 25.82
C HIS A 49 32.26 -15.94 25.93
N LYS A 50 31.79 -15.51 27.10
CA LYS A 50 31.32 -14.12 27.31
C LYS A 50 32.31 -13.33 28.13
N ARG A 51 33.23 -12.68 27.41
CA ARG A 51 34.37 -11.93 28.00
C ARG A 51 34.14 -10.43 27.82
N ILE A 52 34.42 -9.68 28.87
CA ILE A 52 34.32 -8.22 28.92
C ILE A 52 35.64 -7.64 29.39
N THR A 53 36.16 -6.70 28.62
CA THR A 53 37.34 -5.93 29.04
C THR A 53 36.93 -4.92 30.10
N ILE A 54 37.61 -4.90 31.25
CA ILE A 54 37.37 -3.94 32.33
C ILE A 54 38.20 -2.68 32.10
N GLY A 55 39.48 -2.85 31.80
CA GLY A 55 40.39 -1.73 31.54
C GLY A 55 41.85 -2.14 31.60
N GLN A 56 42.74 -1.24 31.20
CA GLN A 56 44.17 -1.42 31.34
C GLN A 56 44.62 -1.20 32.78
N ILE A 57 45.69 -1.85 33.20
CA ILE A 57 46.23 -1.70 34.58
C ILE A 57 46.71 -0.26 34.89
N SER A 58 47.04 0.52 33.88
CA SER A 58 47.38 1.93 34.00
C SER A 58 46.17 2.82 34.35
N ALA A 59 44.95 2.38 34.01
CA ALA A 59 43.73 3.15 34.16
C ALA A 59 42.89 2.78 35.39
N ILE A 60 43.06 1.55 35.91
CA ILE A 60 42.29 1.04 37.06
C ILE A 60 43.12 0.19 37.97
N SER A 61 42.98 0.37 39.29
CA SER A 61 43.66 -0.45 40.30
C SER A 61 43.12 -1.90 40.30
N THR A 62 43.98 -2.86 40.74
CA THR A 62 43.59 -4.27 40.81
C THR A 62 42.35 -4.53 41.69
N SER A 63 42.25 -3.80 42.81
CA SER A 63 41.08 -3.89 43.70
C SER A 63 39.82 -3.28 43.06
N GLY A 64 39.96 -2.16 42.34
CA GLY A 64 38.88 -1.53 41.57
C GLY A 64 38.39 -2.41 40.43
N ALA A 65 39.32 -3.02 39.67
CA ALA A 65 38.99 -3.94 38.60
C ALA A 65 38.27 -5.21 39.11
N ARG A 66 38.68 -5.75 40.29
CA ARG A 66 38.01 -6.90 40.91
C ARG A 66 36.58 -6.55 41.38
N LYS A 67 36.37 -5.36 41.96
CA LYS A 67 35.04 -4.88 42.35
C LYS A 67 34.14 -4.75 41.12
N GLU A 68 34.64 -4.15 40.04
CA GLU A 68 33.90 -4.02 38.79
C GLU A 68 33.62 -5.38 38.14
N ALA A 69 34.57 -6.34 38.19
CA ALA A 69 34.36 -7.70 37.72
C ALA A 69 33.22 -8.40 38.47
N ALA A 70 33.23 -8.30 39.82
CA ALA A 70 32.20 -8.89 40.67
C ALA A 70 30.83 -8.29 40.38
N LYS A 71 30.73 -6.96 40.18
CA LYS A 71 29.50 -6.28 39.79
C LYS A 71 28.97 -6.78 38.45
N ARG A 72 29.85 -6.97 37.48
CA ARG A 72 29.43 -7.46 36.12
C ARG A 72 29.00 -8.92 36.16
N ILE A 73 29.64 -9.78 36.94
CA ILE A 73 29.22 -11.16 37.15
C ILE A 73 27.83 -11.19 37.81
N ALA A 74 27.63 -10.40 38.88
CA ALA A 74 26.36 -10.31 39.56
C ALA A 74 25.24 -9.79 38.64
N GLY A 75 25.52 -8.75 37.85
CA GLY A 75 24.58 -8.23 36.85
C GLY A 75 24.19 -9.27 35.79
N TYR A 76 25.18 -10.03 35.33
CA TYR A 76 24.95 -11.12 34.37
C TYR A 76 24.04 -12.23 34.95
N ILE A 77 24.27 -12.62 36.21
CA ILE A 77 23.43 -13.60 36.91
C ILE A 77 21.98 -13.09 37.08
N GLN A 78 21.80 -11.78 37.24
CA GLN A 78 20.50 -11.12 37.31
C GLN A 78 19.86 -10.91 35.94
N GLY A 79 20.43 -11.39 34.83
CA GLY A 79 19.88 -11.30 33.48
C GLY A 79 20.37 -10.09 32.68
N ASN A 80 21.24 -9.24 33.22
CA ASN A 80 21.80 -8.07 32.51
C ASN A 80 23.09 -8.50 31.75
N ASP A 81 22.92 -8.85 30.45
CA ASP A 81 24.06 -9.13 29.57
C ASP A 81 24.59 -7.82 28.95
N PRO A 82 25.82 -7.39 29.33
CA PRO A 82 26.40 -6.16 28.78
C PRO A 82 26.67 -6.17 27.28
N GLN A 83 26.70 -7.34 26.65
CA GLN A 83 26.74 -7.43 25.18
C GLN A 83 25.37 -7.18 24.56
N GLU A 84 24.33 -7.64 25.23
CA GLU A 84 22.93 -7.32 24.82
C GLU A 84 22.62 -5.83 25.06
N GLU A 85 23.10 -5.22 26.14
CA GLU A 85 22.96 -3.77 26.35
C GLU A 85 23.68 -2.95 25.28
N LYS A 86 24.87 -3.37 24.82
CA LYS A 86 25.57 -2.71 23.72
C LYS A 86 24.83 -2.88 22.38
N LYS A 87 24.24 -4.05 22.12
CA LYS A 87 23.40 -4.30 20.97
C LYS A 87 22.10 -3.48 21.04
N ALA A 88 21.50 -3.42 22.23
CA ALA A 88 20.31 -2.61 22.46
C ALA A 88 20.55 -1.10 22.27
N LYS A 89 21.74 -0.60 22.66
CA LYS A 89 22.13 0.81 22.40
C LYS A 89 22.32 1.11 20.90
N LYS A 90 22.70 0.13 20.08
CA LYS A 90 22.84 0.25 18.62
C LYS A 90 21.58 -0.13 17.85
N ALA A 91 20.51 -0.59 18.53
CA ALA A 91 19.27 -0.95 17.89
C ALA A 91 18.59 0.28 17.29
N LEU A 92 18.14 0.14 16.03
CA LEU A 92 17.44 1.19 15.31
C LEU A 92 16.11 1.55 16.00
N THR A 93 15.79 2.83 16.03
CA THR A 93 14.43 3.30 16.29
C THR A 93 13.51 2.92 15.12
N PHE A 94 12.19 2.99 15.31
CA PHE A 94 11.25 2.72 14.23
C PHE A 94 11.41 3.73 13.09
N GLU A 95 11.64 4.99 13.38
CA GLU A 95 11.84 6.03 12.38
C GLU A 95 13.15 5.83 11.59
N GLU A 96 14.25 5.50 12.26
CA GLU A 96 15.51 5.15 11.59
C GLU A 96 15.35 3.89 10.71
N PHE A 97 14.67 2.86 11.21
CA PHE A 97 14.34 1.68 10.41
C PHE A 97 13.54 2.04 9.15
N MET A 98 12.54 2.90 9.30
CA MET A 98 11.72 3.36 8.19
C MET A 98 12.55 4.10 7.15
N ASN A 99 13.35 5.09 7.57
CA ASN A 99 14.07 5.98 6.67
C ASN A 99 15.28 5.30 6.02
N GLU A 100 16.03 4.52 6.78
CA GLU A 100 17.30 3.93 6.32
C GLU A 100 17.12 2.58 5.60
N ARG A 101 16.08 1.82 5.93
CA ARG A 101 15.90 0.45 5.44
C ARG A 101 14.59 0.24 4.67
N TYR A 102 13.45 0.52 5.30
CA TYR A 102 12.16 0.12 4.75
C TYR A 102 11.71 1.01 3.58
N ALA A 103 11.86 2.33 3.67
CA ALA A 103 11.45 3.24 2.59
C ALA A 103 12.29 3.04 1.30
N PRO A 104 13.63 2.87 1.36
CA PRO A 104 14.43 2.49 0.19
C PRO A 104 13.98 1.16 -0.42
N TRP A 105 13.71 0.16 0.42
CA TRP A 105 13.21 -1.13 -0.04
C TRP A 105 11.83 -1.02 -0.71
N CYS A 106 10.91 -0.23 -0.12
CA CYS A 106 9.59 0.03 -0.72
C CYS A 106 9.69 0.67 -2.11
N LYS A 107 10.64 1.58 -2.34
CA LYS A 107 10.84 2.22 -3.65
C LYS A 107 11.14 1.19 -4.75
N LEU A 108 11.83 0.10 -4.41
CA LEU A 108 12.19 -0.95 -5.35
C LEU A 108 11.08 -2.00 -5.54
N HIS A 109 10.27 -2.26 -4.50
CA HIS A 109 9.37 -3.44 -4.48
C HIS A 109 7.88 -3.08 -4.50
N HIS A 110 7.50 -1.85 -4.17
CA HIS A 110 6.10 -1.43 -4.12
C HIS A 110 5.72 -0.58 -5.32
N ARG A 111 4.54 -0.83 -5.89
CA ARG A 111 4.00 -0.01 -6.99
C ARG A 111 3.71 1.44 -6.57
N ARG A 112 3.42 1.67 -5.29
CA ARG A 112 3.11 2.99 -4.71
C ARG A 112 3.87 3.16 -3.39
N PRO A 113 5.18 3.33 -3.43
CA PRO A 113 6.01 3.40 -2.24
C PRO A 113 5.65 4.60 -1.35
N THR A 114 5.38 5.77 -1.95
CA THR A 114 5.02 7.01 -1.24
C THR A 114 3.74 6.88 -0.43
N ASP A 115 2.72 6.17 -0.95
CA ASP A 115 1.48 5.95 -0.20
C ASP A 115 1.73 5.07 1.03
N THR A 116 2.60 4.05 0.89
CA THR A 116 2.97 3.13 1.98
C THR A 116 3.72 3.88 3.08
N THR A 117 4.77 4.65 2.73
CA THR A 117 5.58 5.38 3.71
C THR A 117 4.77 6.45 4.42
N ARG A 118 3.96 7.24 3.71
CA ARG A 118 3.06 8.23 4.31
C ARG A 118 2.06 7.65 5.30
N MET A 119 1.58 6.43 5.07
CA MET A 119 0.71 5.74 6.04
C MET A 119 1.46 5.41 7.32
N LEU A 120 2.74 5.01 7.22
CA LEU A 120 3.57 4.63 8.36
C LEU A 120 4.08 5.85 9.13
N GLU A 121 4.36 6.96 8.47
CA GLU A 121 4.72 8.24 9.10
C GLU A 121 3.68 8.69 10.14
N ARG A 122 2.41 8.34 9.96
CA ARG A 122 1.35 8.61 10.95
C ARG A 122 1.60 7.93 12.30
N SER A 123 2.40 6.89 12.35
CA SER A 123 2.75 6.19 13.57
C SER A 123 3.94 6.81 14.33
N TYR A 124 4.71 7.70 13.69
CA TYR A 124 5.91 8.29 14.27
C TYR A 124 5.70 9.00 15.62
N PRO A 125 4.62 9.79 15.83
CA PRO A 125 4.37 10.42 17.13
C PRO A 125 4.17 9.42 18.29
N TYR A 126 3.92 8.14 17.99
CA TYR A 126 3.60 7.09 18.97
C TYR A 126 4.73 6.09 19.17
N ILE A 127 5.42 5.73 18.09
CA ILE A 127 6.44 4.69 18.08
C ILE A 127 7.73 5.10 17.36
N GLY A 128 7.81 6.27 16.72
CA GLY A 128 8.95 6.68 15.88
C GLY A 128 10.27 6.63 16.64
N ASN A 129 10.33 7.26 17.81
CA ASN A 129 11.53 7.33 18.65
C ASN A 129 11.77 6.08 19.50
N ARG A 130 10.86 5.08 19.47
CA ARG A 130 11.07 3.82 20.18
C ARG A 130 11.97 2.90 19.36
N LYS A 131 12.85 2.18 20.04
CA LYS A 131 13.61 1.09 19.40
C LYS A 131 12.65 0.00 18.97
N LEU A 132 12.95 -0.67 17.86
CA LEU A 132 12.09 -1.74 17.34
C LEU A 132 11.72 -2.78 18.40
N ALA A 133 12.66 -3.18 19.24
CA ALA A 133 12.46 -4.16 20.31
C ALA A 133 11.58 -3.63 21.49
N GLU A 134 11.38 -2.32 21.59
CA GLU A 134 10.59 -1.67 22.65
C GLU A 134 9.14 -1.36 22.19
N ILE A 135 8.83 -1.64 20.92
CA ILE A 135 7.48 -1.49 20.41
C ILE A 135 6.62 -2.63 20.95
N ASP A 136 5.60 -2.28 21.71
CA ASP A 136 4.67 -3.21 22.35
C ASP A 136 3.24 -3.09 21.76
N ALA A 137 2.40 -4.05 22.05
CA ALA A 137 1.01 -4.04 21.61
C ALA A 137 0.24 -2.82 22.14
N TRP A 138 0.58 -2.32 23.33
CA TRP A 138 -0.09 -1.19 23.95
C TRP A 138 0.16 0.12 23.18
N SER A 139 1.39 0.39 22.78
CA SER A 139 1.71 1.58 21.97
C SER A 139 0.96 1.57 20.62
N ILE A 140 0.79 0.40 20.02
CA ILE A 140 0.02 0.22 18.78
C ILE A 140 -1.48 0.42 19.04
N GLU A 141 -2.02 -0.06 20.16
CA GLU A 141 -3.42 0.18 20.54
C GLU A 141 -3.70 1.66 20.81
N ARG A 142 -2.78 2.38 21.44
CA ARG A 142 -2.89 3.85 21.59
C ARG A 142 -2.92 4.55 20.25
N PHE A 143 -2.03 4.17 19.33
CA PHE A 143 -2.03 4.68 17.95
C PHE A 143 -3.35 4.38 17.25
N ARG A 144 -3.85 3.13 17.34
CA ARG A 144 -5.16 2.74 16.80
C ARG A 144 -6.29 3.60 17.32
N SER A 145 -6.35 3.79 18.63
CA SER A 145 -7.40 4.58 19.30
C SER A 145 -7.40 6.03 18.83
N THR A 146 -6.24 6.60 18.58
CA THR A 146 -6.13 7.97 18.06
C THR A 146 -6.56 8.06 16.60
N LEU A 147 -6.19 7.09 15.76
CA LEU A 147 -6.66 7.04 14.37
C LEU A 147 -8.19 6.95 14.28
N LEU A 148 -8.83 6.22 15.19
CA LEU A 148 -10.29 6.07 15.22
C LEU A 148 -11.03 7.37 15.48
N LYS A 149 -10.40 8.36 16.11
CA LYS A 149 -11.02 9.69 16.33
C LYS A 149 -11.25 10.47 15.03
N THR A 150 -10.44 10.20 13.99
CA THR A 150 -10.43 10.99 12.75
C THR A 150 -10.65 10.15 11.49
N MET A 151 -10.57 8.82 11.59
CA MET A 151 -10.62 7.93 10.42
C MET A 151 -11.66 6.82 10.59
N LYS A 152 -12.24 6.40 9.46
CA LYS A 152 -13.13 5.23 9.44
C LYS A 152 -12.38 3.94 9.79
N PRO A 153 -13.01 2.98 10.50
CA PRO A 153 -12.38 1.71 10.91
C PRO A 153 -11.66 0.95 9.78
N VAL A 154 -12.23 0.95 8.57
CA VAL A 154 -11.61 0.33 7.38
C VAL A 154 -10.25 0.96 7.06
N THR A 155 -10.14 2.29 7.15
CA THR A 155 -8.88 3.02 6.91
C THR A 155 -7.86 2.74 8.01
N VAL A 156 -8.32 2.67 9.26
CA VAL A 156 -7.46 2.30 10.40
C VAL A 156 -6.92 0.89 10.23
N ASN A 157 -7.77 -0.08 9.89
CA ASN A 157 -7.34 -1.46 9.62
C ASN A 157 -6.30 -1.53 8.48
N LYS A 158 -6.49 -0.74 7.43
CA LYS A 158 -5.51 -0.65 6.32
C LYS A 158 -4.17 -0.11 6.81
N THR A 159 -4.17 0.96 7.61
CA THR A 159 -2.94 1.55 8.18
C THR A 159 -2.22 0.54 9.08
N LEU A 160 -2.95 -0.16 9.94
CA LEU A 160 -2.39 -1.20 10.82
C LEU A 160 -1.87 -2.41 10.02
N ALA A 161 -2.52 -2.78 8.92
CA ALA A 161 -2.03 -3.85 8.04
C ALA A 161 -0.70 -3.48 7.38
N VAL A 162 -0.53 -2.22 6.96
CA VAL A 162 0.74 -1.71 6.41
C VAL A 162 1.83 -1.69 7.48
N LEU A 163 1.51 -1.25 8.71
CA LEU A 163 2.44 -1.28 9.85
C LEU A 163 2.86 -2.72 10.17
N ARG A 164 1.91 -3.65 10.19
CA ARG A 164 2.18 -5.08 10.40
C ARG A 164 3.15 -5.62 9.36
N ALA A 165 2.95 -5.31 8.08
CA ALA A 165 3.83 -5.74 7.01
C ALA A 165 5.26 -5.18 7.17
N ALA A 166 5.40 -3.92 7.58
CA ALA A 166 6.71 -3.31 7.85
C ALA A 166 7.44 -4.00 9.01
N LEU A 167 6.73 -4.31 10.10
CA LEU A 167 7.29 -5.02 11.26
C LEU A 167 7.64 -6.49 10.94
N TYR A 168 6.87 -7.18 10.07
CA TYR A 168 7.29 -8.48 9.56
C TYR A 168 8.58 -8.38 8.76
N LYS A 169 8.74 -7.30 7.98
CA LYS A 169 9.98 -7.08 7.24
C LYS A 169 11.18 -6.83 8.17
N ALA A 170 10.95 -6.17 9.31
CA ALA A 170 11.97 -6.04 10.35
C ALA A 170 12.39 -7.40 10.95
N ILE A 171 11.46 -8.35 11.06
CA ILE A 171 11.76 -9.74 11.47
C ILE A 171 12.57 -10.46 10.37
N ASP A 172 12.14 -10.39 9.11
CA ASP A 172 12.86 -10.99 7.97
C ASP A 172 14.31 -10.51 7.89
N TRP A 173 14.58 -9.29 8.33
CA TRP A 173 15.92 -8.70 8.36
C TRP A 173 16.64 -8.89 9.72
N GLU A 174 16.10 -9.73 10.60
CA GLU A 174 16.66 -10.03 11.92
C GLU A 174 16.84 -8.81 12.84
N LEU A 175 16.10 -7.71 12.56
CA LEU A 175 16.11 -6.50 13.37
C LEU A 175 15.13 -6.59 14.56
N LEU A 176 14.16 -7.52 14.48
CA LEU A 176 13.15 -7.75 15.49
C LEU A 176 12.98 -9.26 15.71
N LYS A 177 12.96 -9.72 16.98
CA LYS A 177 12.83 -11.15 17.33
C LYS A 177 11.39 -11.65 17.22
N GLU A 178 10.45 -10.87 17.74
CA GLU A 178 9.01 -11.22 17.79
C GLU A 178 8.15 -10.08 17.28
N HIS A 179 7.03 -10.45 16.68
CA HIS A 179 6.13 -9.46 16.10
C HIS A 179 5.20 -8.83 17.14
N PRO A 180 5.31 -7.51 17.43
CA PRO A 180 4.56 -6.87 18.51
C PRO A 180 3.03 -6.82 18.27
N MET A 181 2.59 -7.02 17.01
CA MET A 181 1.17 -7.00 16.66
C MET A 181 0.49 -8.38 16.63
N LEU A 182 1.11 -9.46 17.12
CA LEU A 182 0.48 -10.78 17.11
C LEU A 182 -0.89 -10.79 17.78
N LYS A 183 -1.01 -10.09 18.92
CA LYS A 183 -2.25 -10.00 19.71
C LYS A 183 -3.18 -8.86 19.26
N VAL A 184 -2.76 -7.96 18.36
CA VAL A 184 -3.58 -6.84 17.88
C VAL A 184 -4.49 -7.33 16.77
N LYS A 185 -5.77 -7.54 17.06
CA LYS A 185 -6.78 -7.99 16.09
C LYS A 185 -7.29 -6.79 15.25
N PRO A 186 -7.64 -7.00 13.97
CA PRO A 186 -8.35 -5.97 13.19
C PRO A 186 -9.69 -5.61 13.84
N ILE A 187 -10.12 -4.37 13.66
CA ILE A 187 -11.44 -3.90 14.06
C ILE A 187 -12.46 -4.61 13.17
N ARG A 188 -13.52 -5.13 13.80
CA ARG A 188 -14.65 -5.67 13.04
C ARG A 188 -15.30 -4.52 12.26
N VAL A 189 -15.52 -4.73 11.00
CA VAL A 189 -16.17 -3.77 10.10
C VAL A 189 -17.29 -4.54 9.41
N ASP A 190 -18.47 -3.94 9.35
CA ASP A 190 -19.54 -4.52 8.56
C ASP A 190 -19.12 -4.58 7.10
N ASP A 191 -19.16 -5.77 6.52
CA ASP A 191 -18.87 -6.04 5.13
C ASP A 191 -19.99 -5.58 4.17
N ALA A 192 -20.90 -4.70 4.64
CA ALA A 192 -21.94 -4.10 3.82
C ALA A 192 -21.26 -3.31 2.69
N THR A 193 -20.89 -4.04 1.65
CA THR A 193 -20.28 -3.46 0.46
C THR A 193 -21.36 -2.70 -0.28
N ARG A 194 -21.20 -1.38 -0.33
CA ARG A 194 -22.07 -0.51 -1.11
C ARG A 194 -22.17 -1.03 -2.55
N VAL A 195 -23.40 -1.30 -2.97
CA VAL A 195 -23.76 -1.50 -4.37
C VAL A 195 -24.69 -0.36 -4.75
N ARG A 196 -24.20 0.59 -5.56
CA ARG A 196 -24.97 1.72 -6.07
C ARG A 196 -25.04 1.59 -7.58
N TYR A 197 -26.25 1.62 -8.11
CA TYR A 197 -26.56 1.63 -9.55
C TYR A 197 -27.62 2.70 -9.81
N LEU A 198 -27.77 3.10 -11.07
CA LEU A 198 -28.75 4.10 -11.49
C LEU A 198 -30.15 3.48 -11.56
N THR A 199 -31.14 4.19 -11.05
CA THR A 199 -32.53 3.89 -11.38
C THR A 199 -32.78 4.22 -12.86
N PRO A 200 -33.84 3.70 -13.49
CA PRO A 200 -34.20 4.08 -14.86
C PRO A 200 -34.30 5.58 -15.05
N ASP A 201 -34.93 6.29 -14.11
CA ASP A 201 -35.06 7.75 -14.11
C ASP A 201 -33.72 8.47 -13.99
N GLU A 202 -32.85 8.06 -13.05
CA GLU A 202 -31.51 8.62 -12.93
C GLU A 202 -30.67 8.39 -14.18
N ASN A 203 -30.79 7.22 -14.82
CA ASN A 203 -30.06 6.92 -16.06
C ASN A 203 -30.56 7.83 -17.20
N GLN A 204 -31.84 8.09 -17.27
CA GLN A 204 -32.42 9.03 -18.25
C GLN A 204 -31.92 10.45 -18.00
N ARG A 205 -32.02 10.97 -16.79
CA ARG A 205 -31.52 12.30 -16.42
C ARG A 205 -30.01 12.46 -16.67
N LEU A 206 -29.21 11.42 -16.39
CA LEU A 206 -27.78 11.44 -16.70
C LEU A 206 -27.51 11.60 -18.19
N ARG A 207 -28.26 10.91 -19.05
CA ARG A 207 -28.17 11.01 -20.52
C ARG A 207 -28.61 12.39 -21.03
N GLU A 208 -29.70 12.89 -20.53
CA GLU A 208 -30.19 14.23 -20.86
C GLU A 208 -29.21 15.33 -20.47
N ALA A 209 -28.56 15.21 -19.28
CA ALA A 209 -27.55 16.16 -18.86
C ALA A 209 -26.25 16.06 -19.71
N LEU A 210 -25.89 14.86 -20.17
CA LEU A 210 -24.78 14.68 -21.13
C LEU A 210 -25.12 15.37 -22.46
N ASP A 211 -26.33 15.22 -22.97
CA ASP A 211 -26.78 15.82 -24.24
C ASP A 211 -26.89 17.34 -24.13
N ALA A 212 -27.45 17.83 -23.05
CA ALA A 212 -27.52 19.27 -22.76
C ALA A 212 -26.12 19.90 -22.69
N ARG A 213 -25.16 19.23 -22.08
CA ARG A 213 -23.77 19.66 -22.06
C ARG A 213 -23.14 19.71 -23.45
N GLU A 214 -23.35 18.70 -24.28
CA GLU A 214 -22.87 18.68 -25.67
C GLU A 214 -23.46 19.87 -26.45
N THR A 215 -24.77 20.09 -26.34
CA THR A 215 -25.48 21.22 -26.99
C THR A 215 -24.94 22.57 -26.54
N LYS A 216 -24.74 22.75 -25.23
CA LYS A 216 -24.15 23.97 -24.66
C LYS A 216 -22.79 24.26 -25.26
N LEU A 217 -21.88 23.28 -25.28
CA LEU A 217 -20.53 23.48 -25.82
C LEU A 217 -20.52 23.75 -27.32
N ARG A 218 -21.45 23.16 -28.10
CA ARG A 218 -21.59 23.47 -29.53
C ARG A 218 -22.08 24.91 -29.75
N ASN A 219 -23.04 25.35 -28.95
CA ASN A 219 -23.55 26.74 -29.02
C ASN A 219 -22.45 27.75 -28.63
N GLU A 220 -21.68 27.47 -27.56
CA GLU A 220 -20.54 28.30 -27.18
C GLU A 220 -19.47 28.38 -28.29
N ARG A 221 -19.17 27.26 -28.97
CA ARG A 221 -18.27 27.21 -30.11
C ARG A 221 -18.82 28.05 -31.28
N SER A 222 -20.09 27.91 -31.62
CA SER A 222 -20.73 28.67 -32.70
C SER A 222 -20.69 30.18 -32.43
N HIS A 223 -21.03 30.61 -31.22
CA HIS A 223 -20.92 32.01 -30.82
C HIS A 223 -19.48 32.53 -30.89
N SER A 224 -18.53 31.73 -30.41
CA SER A 224 -17.11 32.07 -30.51
C SER A 224 -16.64 32.22 -31.97
N ASN A 225 -17.03 31.30 -32.85
CA ASN A 225 -16.67 31.36 -34.27
C ASN A 225 -17.31 32.55 -34.97
N LYS A 226 -18.57 32.89 -34.66
CA LYS A 226 -19.22 34.11 -35.14
C LYS A 226 -18.42 35.35 -34.76
N TRP A 227 -18.06 35.48 -33.48
CA TRP A 227 -17.27 36.59 -32.96
C TRP A 227 -15.88 36.70 -33.64
N ARG A 228 -15.22 35.55 -33.90
CA ARG A 228 -13.91 35.46 -34.58
C ARG A 228 -14.02 35.90 -36.04
N ARG A 229 -15.05 35.42 -36.76
CA ARG A 229 -15.30 35.74 -38.15
C ARG A 229 -15.54 37.26 -38.35
N GLU A 230 -16.31 37.88 -37.47
CA GLU A 230 -16.55 39.34 -37.47
C GLU A 230 -15.27 40.17 -37.31
N ARG A 231 -14.17 39.53 -36.79
CA ARG A 231 -12.87 40.18 -36.56
C ARG A 231 -11.77 39.70 -37.48
N GLY A 232 -12.12 38.94 -38.51
CA GLY A 232 -11.13 38.41 -39.46
C GLY A 232 -10.17 37.39 -38.86
N LEU A 233 -10.55 36.74 -37.75
CA LEU A 233 -9.75 35.72 -37.08
C LEU A 233 -10.17 34.33 -37.57
N ASP A 234 -9.22 33.39 -37.62
CA ASP A 234 -9.48 31.99 -37.99
C ASP A 234 -10.50 31.35 -37.05
N GLU A 235 -11.50 30.70 -37.63
CA GLU A 235 -12.51 29.98 -36.86
C GLU A 235 -11.89 28.71 -36.21
N HIS A 236 -12.40 28.35 -35.06
CA HIS A 236 -12.06 27.05 -34.47
C HIS A 236 -12.79 25.94 -35.26
N PRO A 237 -12.18 24.79 -35.45
CA PRO A 237 -12.83 23.65 -36.12
C PRO A 237 -14.08 23.22 -35.36
N ASP A 238 -15.09 22.80 -36.12
CA ASP A 238 -16.32 22.27 -35.54
C ASP A 238 -16.06 20.97 -34.76
N TYR A 239 -16.92 20.72 -33.79
CA TYR A 239 -16.88 19.47 -33.07
C TYR A 239 -17.42 18.33 -33.94
N GLY A 240 -16.76 17.17 -33.89
CA GLY A 240 -17.30 15.93 -34.45
C GLY A 240 -18.54 15.41 -33.66
N MET A 241 -18.66 14.09 -33.54
CA MET A 241 -19.79 13.48 -32.81
C MET A 241 -19.82 13.91 -31.33
N PHE A 242 -18.65 14.08 -30.70
CA PHE A 242 -18.52 14.50 -29.30
C PHE A 242 -17.75 15.80 -29.17
N THR A 243 -18.18 16.66 -28.25
CA THR A 243 -17.48 17.92 -27.92
C THR A 243 -16.27 17.72 -27.01
N GLY A 244 -16.15 16.55 -26.40
CA GLY A 244 -15.04 16.17 -25.51
C GLY A 244 -15.18 14.76 -24.99
N TYR A 245 -14.35 14.42 -24.02
CA TYR A 245 -14.21 13.06 -23.51
C TYR A 245 -15.35 12.62 -22.56
N LEU A 246 -16.08 13.55 -21.92
CA LEU A 246 -16.95 13.20 -20.77
C LEU A 246 -18.13 12.30 -21.17
N LYS A 247 -18.85 12.64 -22.25
CA LYS A 247 -19.97 11.85 -22.73
C LYS A 247 -19.52 10.47 -23.19
N PRO A 248 -18.54 10.33 -24.12
CA PRO A 248 -18.16 9.00 -24.61
C PRO A 248 -17.54 8.13 -23.52
N ILE A 249 -16.72 8.64 -22.61
CA ILE A 249 -16.13 7.83 -21.53
C ILE A 249 -17.18 7.37 -20.51
N THR A 250 -18.21 8.18 -20.26
CA THR A 250 -19.32 7.83 -19.37
C THR A 250 -20.16 6.71 -19.97
N LEU A 251 -20.56 6.85 -21.22
CA LEU A 251 -21.35 5.84 -21.93
C LEU A 251 -20.56 4.52 -22.06
N LEU A 252 -19.28 4.59 -22.39
CA LEU A 252 -18.44 3.40 -22.45
C LEU A 252 -18.29 2.75 -21.08
N ALA A 253 -18.16 3.52 -19.99
CA ALA A 253 -18.08 2.98 -18.62
C ALA A 253 -19.35 2.21 -18.23
N LEU A 254 -20.52 2.75 -18.57
CA LEU A 254 -21.84 2.14 -18.30
C LEU A 254 -22.10 0.86 -19.13
N ASN A 255 -21.46 0.72 -20.29
CA ASN A 255 -21.66 -0.41 -21.20
C ASN A 255 -20.55 -1.47 -21.16
N THR A 256 -19.47 -1.23 -20.44
CA THR A 256 -18.34 -2.17 -20.38
C THR A 256 -17.93 -2.55 -18.95
N GLY A 257 -18.37 -1.79 -17.96
CA GLY A 257 -17.97 -1.99 -16.58
C GLY A 257 -16.46 -1.85 -16.34
N MET A 258 -15.71 -1.21 -17.25
CA MET A 258 -14.28 -1.00 -17.09
C MET A 258 -13.96 -0.13 -15.87
N ARG A 259 -12.82 -0.37 -15.25
CA ARG A 259 -12.33 0.52 -14.17
C ARG A 259 -11.89 1.87 -14.74
N LYS A 260 -12.03 2.94 -13.95
CA LYS A 260 -11.58 4.28 -14.37
C LYS A 260 -10.14 4.27 -14.93
N GLY A 261 -9.22 3.59 -14.26
CA GLY A 261 -7.84 3.51 -14.74
C GLY A 261 -7.65 2.72 -16.03
N GLU A 262 -8.52 1.75 -16.31
CA GLU A 262 -8.53 0.99 -17.57
C GLU A 262 -9.03 1.86 -18.71
N LEU A 263 -10.09 2.64 -18.49
CA LEU A 263 -10.62 3.61 -19.46
C LEU A 263 -9.60 4.71 -19.78
N PHE A 264 -8.93 5.25 -18.75
CA PHE A 264 -7.94 6.32 -18.95
C PHE A 264 -6.67 5.86 -19.67
N ASN A 265 -6.36 4.57 -19.65
CA ASN A 265 -5.23 3.97 -20.35
C ASN A 265 -5.67 3.16 -21.58
N LEU A 266 -6.93 3.33 -22.05
CA LEU A 266 -7.42 2.62 -23.22
C LEU A 266 -6.76 3.17 -24.48
N LYS A 267 -6.09 2.30 -25.23
CA LYS A 267 -5.45 2.62 -26.50
C LYS A 267 -6.23 2.01 -27.65
N TRP A 268 -6.14 2.61 -28.83
CA TRP A 268 -6.80 2.14 -30.05
C TRP A 268 -6.39 0.71 -30.44
N GLN A 269 -5.15 0.32 -30.20
CA GLN A 269 -4.69 -1.05 -30.44
C GLN A 269 -5.44 -2.12 -29.65
N HIS A 270 -6.17 -1.75 -28.60
CA HIS A 270 -6.98 -2.64 -27.79
C HIS A 270 -8.46 -2.66 -28.18
N VAL A 271 -8.83 -1.90 -29.22
CA VAL A 271 -10.22 -1.78 -29.71
C VAL A 271 -10.31 -2.44 -31.10
N ASN A 272 -11.00 -3.55 -31.16
CA ASN A 272 -11.31 -4.24 -32.41
C ASN A 272 -12.77 -3.91 -32.81
N LEU A 273 -12.94 -2.84 -33.59
CA LEU A 273 -14.26 -2.41 -34.06
C LEU A 273 -14.92 -3.48 -34.96
N PRO A 274 -14.25 -4.03 -36.00
CA PRO A 274 -14.85 -5.08 -36.81
C PRO A 274 -15.28 -6.32 -36.02
N GLY A 275 -14.44 -6.74 -35.05
CA GLY A 275 -14.72 -7.88 -34.18
C GLY A 275 -15.61 -7.56 -32.99
N ARG A 276 -16.09 -6.30 -32.84
CA ARG A 276 -16.94 -5.82 -31.73
C ARG A 276 -16.38 -6.23 -30.35
N MET A 277 -15.08 -6.08 -30.16
CA MET A 277 -14.38 -6.57 -28.98
C MET A 277 -13.39 -5.53 -28.45
N LEU A 278 -13.36 -5.39 -27.13
CA LEU A 278 -12.40 -4.56 -26.42
C LEU A 278 -11.51 -5.45 -25.56
N THR A 279 -10.19 -5.25 -25.65
CA THR A 279 -9.20 -5.98 -24.86
C THR A 279 -8.71 -5.11 -23.70
N VAL A 280 -8.88 -5.58 -22.48
CA VAL A 280 -8.25 -4.97 -21.30
C VAL A 280 -6.97 -5.74 -21.01
N ALA A 281 -5.83 -5.17 -21.39
CA ALA A 281 -4.52 -5.80 -21.25
C ALA A 281 -4.15 -6.02 -19.78
N GLY A 282 -3.54 -7.17 -19.48
CA GLY A 282 -3.14 -7.54 -18.13
C GLY A 282 -2.14 -6.56 -17.49
N GLU A 283 -1.30 -5.92 -18.28
CA GLU A 283 -0.33 -4.93 -17.80
C GLU A 283 -1.00 -3.70 -17.18
N THR A 284 -2.14 -3.27 -17.74
CA THR A 284 -2.93 -2.14 -17.22
C THR A 284 -3.95 -2.58 -16.18
N ALA A 285 -4.29 -3.86 -16.14
CA ALA A 285 -5.27 -4.40 -15.22
C ALA A 285 -4.68 -4.63 -13.82
N LYS A 286 -5.47 -4.32 -12.78
CA LYS A 286 -5.08 -4.57 -11.38
C LYS A 286 -4.77 -6.06 -11.10
N THR A 287 -5.41 -6.96 -11.84
CA THR A 287 -5.32 -8.42 -11.70
C THR A 287 -4.20 -9.05 -12.53
N LYS A 288 -3.48 -8.26 -13.35
CA LYS A 288 -2.47 -8.73 -14.32
C LYS A 288 -3.00 -9.82 -15.29
N LYS A 289 -4.31 -9.96 -15.45
CA LYS A 289 -4.95 -10.89 -16.41
C LYS A 289 -5.63 -10.10 -17.51
N THR A 290 -5.35 -10.47 -18.75
CA THR A 290 -6.06 -9.93 -19.92
C THR A 290 -7.50 -10.46 -19.92
N ARG A 291 -8.45 -9.60 -20.29
CA ARG A 291 -9.84 -9.99 -20.52
C ARG A 291 -10.40 -9.30 -21.75
N TYR A 292 -11.41 -9.92 -22.30
CA TYR A 292 -12.12 -9.45 -23.48
C TYR A 292 -13.53 -9.03 -23.10
N ILE A 293 -13.98 -7.88 -23.61
CA ILE A 293 -15.30 -7.34 -23.35
C ILE A 293 -16.01 -7.16 -24.69
N PRO A 294 -17.05 -7.96 -24.98
CA PRO A 294 -17.91 -7.74 -26.14
C PRO A 294 -18.58 -6.37 -26.08
N LEU A 295 -18.70 -5.71 -27.22
CA LEU A 295 -19.27 -4.38 -27.34
C LEU A 295 -20.72 -4.48 -27.81
N ASN A 296 -21.64 -3.89 -27.05
CA ASN A 296 -23.02 -3.68 -27.48
C ASN A 296 -23.11 -2.50 -28.47
N GLU A 297 -24.30 -2.26 -29.05
CA GLU A 297 -24.51 -1.24 -30.08
C GLU A 297 -24.10 0.16 -29.60
N GLU A 298 -24.46 0.53 -28.37
CA GLU A 298 -24.11 1.85 -27.82
C GLU A 298 -22.61 2.02 -27.66
N ALA A 299 -21.92 1.02 -27.10
CA ALA A 299 -20.45 1.04 -26.95
C ALA A 299 -19.75 1.10 -28.33
N MET A 300 -20.29 0.40 -29.32
CA MET A 300 -19.81 0.45 -30.71
C MET A 300 -19.97 1.85 -31.31
N SER A 301 -21.17 2.44 -31.23
CA SER A 301 -21.42 3.79 -31.73
C SER A 301 -20.53 4.84 -31.07
N VAL A 302 -20.32 4.72 -29.75
CA VAL A 302 -19.41 5.60 -29.00
C VAL A 302 -17.97 5.47 -29.51
N LEU A 303 -17.46 4.25 -29.63
CA LEU A 303 -16.09 4.04 -30.09
C LEU A 303 -15.89 4.42 -31.56
N GLN A 304 -16.87 4.17 -32.40
CA GLN A 304 -16.86 4.60 -33.82
C GLN A 304 -16.77 6.14 -33.91
N GLY A 305 -17.62 6.87 -33.21
CA GLY A 305 -17.58 8.33 -33.21
C GLY A 305 -16.29 8.89 -32.64
N CYS A 306 -15.70 8.26 -31.60
CA CYS A 306 -14.38 8.62 -31.11
C CYS A 306 -13.29 8.33 -32.15
N TYR A 307 -13.42 7.25 -32.92
CA TYR A 307 -12.44 6.89 -33.96
C TYR A 307 -12.44 7.86 -35.13
N GLU A 308 -13.63 8.27 -35.58
CA GLU A 308 -13.79 9.22 -36.70
C GLU A 308 -13.25 10.61 -36.38
N GLN A 309 -13.37 11.05 -35.12
CA GLN A 309 -12.85 12.34 -34.67
C GLN A 309 -11.47 12.27 -33.97
N ARG A 310 -10.80 11.11 -34.04
CA ARG A 310 -9.49 10.95 -33.37
C ARG A 310 -8.43 11.87 -33.94
N LYS A 311 -7.58 12.35 -33.05
CA LYS A 311 -6.33 13.04 -33.38
C LYS A 311 -5.18 12.04 -33.42
N GLU A 312 -3.98 12.52 -33.71
CA GLU A 312 -2.74 11.73 -33.61
C GLU A 312 -2.42 11.40 -32.15
N SER A 313 -3.14 10.44 -31.60
CA SER A 313 -2.94 9.92 -30.26
C SER A 313 -3.23 8.43 -30.24
N GLU A 314 -2.43 7.67 -29.51
CA GLU A 314 -2.69 6.26 -29.26
C GLU A 314 -3.92 6.06 -28.33
N MET A 315 -4.27 7.08 -27.53
CA MET A 315 -5.34 7.01 -26.54
C MET A 315 -6.70 7.17 -27.17
N VAL A 316 -7.68 6.36 -26.70
CA VAL A 316 -9.09 6.55 -27.05
C VAL A 316 -9.63 7.83 -26.44
N PHE A 317 -9.21 8.16 -25.24
CA PHE A 317 -9.58 9.37 -24.50
C PHE A 317 -8.32 10.17 -24.14
N PRO A 318 -7.76 10.95 -25.10
CA PRO A 318 -6.58 11.76 -24.81
C PRO A 318 -6.96 13.02 -24.00
N ASN A 319 -5.99 13.54 -23.26
CA ASN A 319 -6.03 14.90 -22.73
C ASN A 319 -5.69 15.93 -23.83
N HIS A 320 -5.55 17.20 -23.46
CA HIS A 320 -5.22 18.27 -24.40
C HIS A 320 -3.88 18.02 -25.12
N ASP A 321 -2.92 17.40 -24.47
CA ASP A 321 -1.58 17.16 -24.98
C ASP A 321 -1.46 15.84 -25.77
N GLY A 322 -2.55 15.12 -25.95
CA GLY A 322 -2.57 13.81 -26.61
C GLY A 322 -2.28 12.63 -25.71
N ASP A 323 -1.94 12.88 -24.42
CA ASP A 323 -1.65 11.88 -23.42
C ASP A 323 -2.93 11.37 -22.71
N LYS A 324 -2.74 10.44 -21.78
CA LYS A 324 -3.84 9.90 -20.97
C LYS A 324 -4.50 10.96 -20.08
N LEU A 325 -5.77 10.79 -19.82
CA LEU A 325 -6.51 11.58 -18.83
C LEU A 325 -5.98 11.32 -17.41
N TYR A 326 -5.88 12.37 -16.62
CA TYR A 326 -5.48 12.29 -15.21
C TYR A 326 -6.69 12.31 -14.26
N SER A 327 -7.66 13.16 -14.54
CA SER A 327 -8.87 13.31 -13.72
C SER A 327 -10.05 13.79 -14.55
N ILE A 328 -11.23 13.30 -14.19
CA ILE A 328 -12.52 13.79 -14.70
C ILE A 328 -13.38 14.29 -13.54
N TYR A 329 -12.81 14.44 -12.34
CA TYR A 329 -13.56 14.62 -11.11
C TYR A 329 -14.49 15.85 -11.16
N VAL A 330 -13.96 17.01 -11.53
CA VAL A 330 -14.76 18.26 -11.58
C VAL A 330 -15.86 18.15 -12.64
N ALA A 331 -15.51 17.70 -13.85
CA ALA A 331 -16.49 17.53 -14.93
C ALA A 331 -17.59 16.52 -14.56
N TRP A 332 -17.22 15.45 -13.83
CA TRP A 332 -18.15 14.44 -13.33
C TRP A 332 -19.10 15.00 -12.27
N MET A 333 -18.57 15.74 -11.29
CA MET A 333 -19.42 16.35 -10.24
C MET A 333 -20.42 17.35 -10.81
N ASN A 334 -19.98 18.23 -11.73
CA ASN A 334 -20.87 19.18 -12.40
C ASN A 334 -21.95 18.46 -13.23
N LEU A 335 -21.62 17.32 -13.83
CA LEU A 335 -22.59 16.51 -14.59
C LEU A 335 -23.64 15.90 -13.65
N LEU A 336 -23.24 15.35 -12.53
CA LEU A 336 -24.17 14.76 -11.54
C LEU A 336 -25.08 15.81 -10.92
N GLU A 337 -24.55 17.01 -10.63
CA GLU A 337 -25.34 18.15 -10.16
C GLU A 337 -26.41 18.54 -11.20
N ALA A 338 -26.02 18.69 -12.48
CA ALA A 338 -26.96 18.99 -13.58
C ALA A 338 -28.00 17.89 -13.76
N ALA A 339 -27.65 16.62 -13.54
CA ALA A 339 -28.54 15.48 -13.61
C ALA A 339 -29.37 15.25 -12.34
N GLN A 340 -29.13 16.02 -11.28
CA GLN A 340 -29.74 15.84 -9.95
C GLN A 340 -29.59 14.41 -9.43
N ILE A 341 -28.35 13.89 -9.50
CA ILE A 341 -28.00 12.55 -9.04
C ILE A 341 -27.03 12.66 -7.86
N ASP A 342 -27.48 12.23 -6.68
CA ASP A 342 -26.70 12.22 -5.47
C ASP A 342 -25.97 10.88 -5.27
N ASP A 343 -24.85 10.96 -4.54
CA ASP A 343 -24.10 9.79 -4.06
C ASP A 343 -23.80 8.75 -5.17
N PHE A 344 -23.41 9.23 -6.36
CA PHE A 344 -22.99 8.38 -7.47
C PHE A 344 -21.58 8.76 -7.95
N ARG A 345 -20.62 7.87 -7.75
CA ARG A 345 -19.22 8.06 -8.11
C ARG A 345 -18.97 7.51 -9.51
N PHE A 346 -17.96 7.99 -10.22
CA PHE A 346 -17.64 7.44 -11.54
C PHE A 346 -17.34 5.92 -11.50
N HIS A 347 -16.83 5.40 -10.38
CA HIS A 347 -16.64 3.95 -10.23
C HIS A 347 -17.94 3.18 -10.10
N ASP A 348 -19.02 3.84 -9.73
CA ASP A 348 -20.34 3.22 -9.59
C ASP A 348 -20.97 2.90 -10.96
N CYS A 349 -20.47 3.49 -12.08
CA CYS A 349 -20.82 3.04 -13.45
C CYS A 349 -20.50 1.54 -13.64
N ARG A 350 -19.40 1.05 -13.02
CA ARG A 350 -19.08 -0.39 -13.04
C ARG A 350 -20.01 -1.20 -12.16
N HIS A 351 -20.46 -0.65 -11.04
CA HIS A 351 -21.50 -1.28 -10.21
C HIS A 351 -22.83 -1.33 -10.96
N ASP A 352 -23.17 -0.25 -11.66
CA ASP A 352 -24.35 -0.16 -12.52
C ASP A 352 -24.34 -1.23 -13.62
N PHE A 353 -23.26 -1.34 -14.38
CA PHE A 353 -23.10 -2.37 -15.41
C PHE A 353 -23.31 -3.77 -14.84
N ALA A 354 -22.64 -4.09 -13.71
CA ALA A 354 -22.78 -5.39 -13.06
C ALA A 354 -24.20 -5.66 -12.56
N SER A 355 -24.82 -4.64 -11.94
CA SER A 355 -26.17 -4.74 -11.41
C SER A 355 -27.20 -4.96 -12.51
N ARG A 356 -27.11 -4.22 -13.62
CA ARG A 356 -28.00 -4.38 -14.78
C ARG A 356 -27.88 -5.77 -15.41
N LEU A 357 -26.66 -6.31 -15.53
CA LEU A 357 -26.47 -7.68 -16.03
C LEU A 357 -27.11 -8.72 -15.11
N VAL A 358 -26.92 -8.59 -13.81
CA VAL A 358 -27.51 -9.53 -12.83
C VAL A 358 -29.03 -9.43 -12.80
N MET A 359 -29.61 -8.23 -12.87
CA MET A 359 -31.05 -8.00 -13.00
C MET A 359 -31.62 -8.56 -14.30
N ALA A 360 -30.81 -8.52 -15.38
CA ALA A 360 -31.14 -9.13 -16.68
C ALA A 360 -30.86 -10.64 -16.72
N ASP A 361 -30.64 -11.25 -15.57
CA ASP A 361 -30.51 -12.68 -15.42
C ASP A 361 -29.22 -13.32 -15.94
N VAL A 362 -28.18 -12.52 -16.15
CA VAL A 362 -26.84 -13.04 -16.48
C VAL A 362 -26.23 -13.68 -15.26
N ASP A 363 -25.66 -14.87 -15.42
CA ASP A 363 -25.05 -15.59 -14.32
C ASP A 363 -23.83 -14.85 -13.73
N LEU A 364 -23.62 -15.04 -12.41
CA LEU A 364 -22.58 -14.33 -11.67
C LEU A 364 -21.15 -14.65 -12.14
N ASN A 365 -20.92 -15.81 -12.76
CA ASN A 365 -19.58 -16.14 -13.26
C ASN A 365 -19.28 -15.37 -14.55
N THR A 366 -20.24 -15.26 -15.45
CA THR A 366 -20.13 -14.42 -16.66
C THR A 366 -19.90 -12.96 -16.26
N VAL A 367 -20.66 -12.42 -15.29
CA VAL A 367 -20.43 -11.07 -14.75
C VAL A 367 -19.04 -10.93 -14.14
N ARG A 368 -18.55 -11.95 -13.42
CA ARG A 368 -17.20 -11.99 -12.87
C ARG A 368 -16.13 -11.88 -13.97
N GLU A 369 -16.30 -12.60 -15.05
CA GLU A 369 -15.36 -12.61 -16.18
C GLU A 369 -15.33 -11.27 -16.90
N LEU A 370 -16.47 -10.70 -17.26
CA LEU A 370 -16.58 -9.39 -17.88
C LEU A 370 -15.94 -8.31 -17.02
N LEU A 371 -16.16 -8.33 -15.72
CA LEU A 371 -15.56 -7.40 -14.77
C LEU A 371 -14.07 -7.67 -14.53
N GLY A 372 -13.57 -8.88 -14.78
CA GLY A 372 -12.21 -9.30 -14.44
C GLY A 372 -11.98 -9.32 -12.93
N HIS A 373 -12.91 -9.89 -12.17
CA HIS A 373 -12.75 -10.15 -10.76
C HIS A 373 -11.92 -11.40 -10.53
N ALA A 374 -10.85 -11.28 -9.75
CA ALA A 374 -9.97 -12.41 -9.42
C ALA A 374 -10.67 -13.48 -8.59
N ASN A 375 -11.68 -13.10 -7.79
CA ASN A 375 -12.43 -13.99 -6.91
C ASN A 375 -13.93 -13.71 -7.05
N ILE A 376 -14.72 -14.79 -7.12
CA ILE A 376 -16.19 -14.74 -7.20
C ILE A 376 -16.80 -13.97 -6.02
N LYS A 377 -16.18 -13.98 -4.83
CA LYS A 377 -16.62 -13.21 -3.65
C LYS A 377 -16.82 -11.73 -3.95
N MET A 378 -16.05 -11.17 -4.89
CA MET A 378 -16.21 -9.78 -5.32
C MET A 378 -17.49 -9.56 -6.13
N THR A 379 -18.01 -10.59 -6.78
CA THR A 379 -19.24 -10.53 -7.59
C THR A 379 -20.46 -10.91 -6.79
N LEU A 380 -20.31 -11.72 -5.75
CA LEU A 380 -21.42 -12.12 -4.86
C LEU A 380 -22.16 -10.94 -4.21
N ARG A 381 -21.51 -9.76 -4.13
CA ARG A 381 -22.20 -8.53 -3.68
C ARG A 381 -23.42 -8.14 -4.51
N TYR A 382 -23.51 -8.59 -5.74
CA TYR A 382 -24.64 -8.33 -6.65
C TYR A 382 -25.70 -9.45 -6.61
N ALA A 383 -25.44 -10.58 -5.93
CA ALA A 383 -26.29 -11.74 -5.92
C ALA A 383 -27.72 -11.46 -5.44
N HIS A 384 -27.87 -10.51 -4.52
CA HIS A 384 -29.18 -10.10 -3.98
C HIS A 384 -30.07 -9.38 -5.02
N LEU A 385 -29.49 -8.93 -6.15
CA LEU A 385 -30.22 -8.30 -7.26
C LEU A 385 -30.73 -9.30 -8.28
N ALA A 386 -30.30 -10.56 -8.21
CA ALA A 386 -30.78 -11.59 -9.11
C ALA A 386 -32.28 -11.86 -8.87
N PRO A 387 -33.08 -12.07 -9.93
CA PRO A 387 -34.46 -12.52 -9.80
C PRO A 387 -34.52 -13.78 -8.94
N GLN A 388 -35.59 -13.92 -8.15
CA GLN A 388 -35.77 -15.11 -7.31
C GLN A 388 -36.00 -16.34 -8.21
N LYS A 389 -34.93 -17.11 -8.44
CA LYS A 389 -34.93 -18.27 -9.31
C LYS A 389 -35.09 -19.62 -8.59
N LEU A 390 -35.14 -19.61 -7.25
CA LEU A 390 -35.18 -20.88 -6.51
C LEU A 390 -36.32 -21.78 -6.96
N ALA A 391 -37.53 -21.22 -7.06
CA ALA A 391 -38.70 -21.97 -7.50
C ALA A 391 -38.59 -22.42 -8.96
N SER A 392 -38.15 -21.53 -9.87
CA SER A 392 -37.99 -21.85 -11.29
C SER A 392 -36.84 -22.83 -11.56
N ALA A 393 -35.77 -22.76 -10.74
CA ALA A 393 -34.67 -23.73 -10.85
C ALA A 393 -35.11 -25.11 -10.40
N VAL A 394 -35.87 -25.25 -9.31
CA VAL A 394 -36.40 -26.52 -8.86
C VAL A 394 -37.46 -27.06 -9.83
N ALA A 395 -38.32 -26.18 -10.40
CA ALA A 395 -39.31 -26.58 -11.41
C ALA A 395 -38.70 -27.20 -12.66
N LYS A 396 -37.45 -26.86 -13.03
CA LYS A 396 -36.73 -27.53 -14.15
C LYS A 396 -36.46 -28.99 -13.93
N LEU A 397 -36.43 -29.47 -12.69
CA LEU A 397 -36.28 -30.91 -12.37
C LEU A 397 -37.53 -31.72 -12.75
N ASN A 398 -38.70 -31.06 -12.87
CA ASN A 398 -39.93 -31.70 -13.30
C ASN A 398 -40.01 -31.93 -14.82
N ALA A 399 -39.08 -31.30 -15.58
CA ALA A 399 -39.03 -31.39 -17.07
C ALA A 399 -37.85 -32.26 -17.54
N ALA A 400 -37.09 -32.84 -16.63
CA ALA A 400 -36.03 -33.81 -16.89
C ALA A 400 -36.51 -35.23 -16.53
#